data_97e0617786bb553f871a32624e2af02f
#
_entry.id   97e0617786bb553f871a32624e2af02f
#
_cell.length_a   1.000
_cell.length_b   1.000
_cell.length_c   1.000
_cell.angle_alpha   90.00
_cell.angle_beta   90.00
_cell.angle_gamma   90.00
#
_symmetry.space_group_name_H-M   'P 1'
#
loop_
_entity.id
_entity.type
_entity.pdbx_description
1 polymer ?
#
loop_
_entity_poly.entity_id
_entity_poly.type
_entity_poly.pdbx_seq_one_letter_code
_entity_poly.pdbx_strand_id
1 'polypeptide(L)'
;MDLSELAEHFPNLWHVTFAGGWDGIQRQGLLRAVDVAPKEADAFRPEVQRVEGADGLAVTLRDQVLSRSDPAPYLDGITPAQWWSLINGRVYFFRKKEDATDLLDVYLGKGHAQEVVRVRTKAALEAVAGQVEVTTVNAGTFPRTKGPSRGPATFIPLADYPAAAVAKIQEVTVTVKVPLASPAVFSVVGHDAGKASTRLFP
;
A
#
# COMPACT_ATOMS: atom_id res chain seq x y z
N MET A 1 15.07 -11.54 8.21
CA MET A 1 15.92 -10.36 7.93
C MET A 1 15.53 -9.20 8.83
N ASP A 2 16.41 -8.23 9.03
CA ASP A 2 16.08 -7.03 9.79
C ASP A 2 15.82 -5.81 8.88
N LEU A 3 15.45 -4.67 9.50
CA LEU A 3 15.15 -3.45 8.76
C LEU A 3 16.37 -2.83 8.06
N SER A 4 17.58 -3.04 8.60
CA SER A 4 18.80 -2.51 7.98
C SER A 4 19.11 -3.28 6.70
N GLU A 5 19.01 -4.61 6.74
CA GLU A 5 19.15 -5.46 5.55
C GLU A 5 18.10 -5.13 4.48
N LEU A 6 16.83 -4.90 4.89
CA LEU A 6 15.78 -4.45 3.96
C LEU A 6 16.15 -3.11 3.31
N ALA A 7 16.63 -2.14 4.10
CA ALA A 7 16.97 -0.81 3.63
C ALA A 7 18.24 -0.77 2.75
N GLU A 8 19.17 -1.70 2.94
CA GLU A 8 20.33 -1.89 2.04
C GLU A 8 19.89 -2.34 0.66
N HIS A 9 18.94 -3.28 0.58
CA HIS A 9 18.41 -3.76 -0.70
C HIS A 9 17.42 -2.78 -1.34
N PHE A 10 16.57 -2.16 -0.55
CA PHE A 10 15.55 -1.21 -0.99
C PHE A 10 15.70 0.10 -0.20
N PRO A 11 16.65 0.98 -0.57
CA PRO A 11 16.91 2.22 0.16
C PRO A 11 15.73 3.19 0.14
N ASN A 12 14.83 3.02 -0.82
CA ASN A 12 13.59 3.77 -0.92
C ASN A 12 12.41 2.86 -1.18
N LEU A 13 11.25 3.29 -0.67
CA LEU A 13 9.95 2.69 -0.93
C LEU A 13 9.00 3.73 -1.51
N TRP A 14 7.94 3.28 -2.18
CA TRP A 14 6.96 4.16 -2.83
C TRP A 14 5.56 3.82 -2.34
N HIS A 15 4.80 4.85 -1.99
CA HIS A 15 3.38 4.76 -1.68
C HIS A 15 2.59 5.60 -2.69
N VAL A 16 1.49 5.05 -3.20
CA VAL A 16 0.61 5.74 -4.15
C VAL A 16 -0.70 6.04 -3.47
N THR A 17 -1.11 7.32 -3.49
CA THR A 17 -2.39 7.77 -2.93
C THR A 17 -3.15 8.63 -3.95
N PHE A 18 -4.43 8.90 -3.71
CA PHE A 18 -5.19 9.85 -4.53
C PHE A 18 -4.74 11.29 -4.27
N ALA A 19 -4.93 12.14 -5.28
CA ALA A 19 -4.61 13.57 -5.17
C ALA A 19 -5.30 14.20 -3.96
N GLY A 20 -4.55 15.01 -3.21
CA GLY A 20 -4.95 15.60 -1.92
C GLY A 20 -4.71 14.69 -0.71
N GLY A 21 -4.27 13.44 -0.92
CA GLY A 21 -3.91 12.52 0.16
C GLY A 21 -2.68 12.96 0.94
N TRP A 22 -1.73 13.62 0.25
CA TRP A 22 -0.50 14.11 0.88
C TRP A 22 -0.75 15.06 2.06
N ASP A 23 -1.73 15.94 1.95
CA ASP A 23 -2.09 16.85 3.06
C ASP A 23 -2.52 16.10 4.33
N GLY A 24 -3.26 15.01 4.16
CA GLY A 24 -3.64 14.12 5.27
C GLY A 24 -2.43 13.37 5.83
N ILE A 25 -1.58 12.86 4.95
CA ILE A 25 -0.36 12.11 5.30
C ILE A 25 0.62 13.00 6.08
N GLN A 26 0.78 14.26 5.70
CA GLN A 26 1.63 15.20 6.44
C GLN A 26 1.15 15.41 7.88
N ARG A 27 -0.16 15.50 8.08
CA ARG A 27 -0.74 15.75 9.41
C ARG A 27 -0.75 14.50 10.29
N GLN A 28 -1.02 13.35 9.71
CA GLN A 28 -1.36 12.15 10.49
C GLN A 28 -0.42 10.97 10.24
N GLY A 29 0.47 11.03 9.25
CA GLY A 29 1.21 9.87 8.74
C GLY A 29 0.34 9.01 7.80
N LEU A 30 0.90 7.89 7.35
CA LEU A 30 0.15 6.91 6.55
C LEU A 30 -0.75 6.08 7.46
N LEU A 31 -2.04 6.17 7.23
CA LEU A 31 -3.07 5.41 7.95
C LEU A 31 -3.49 4.18 7.15
N ARG A 32 -3.89 3.12 7.85
CA ARG A 32 -4.53 1.95 7.23
C ARG A 32 -5.96 2.31 6.82
N ALA A 33 -6.51 1.62 5.83
CA ALA A 33 -7.90 1.86 5.43
C ALA A 33 -8.90 1.62 6.59
N VAL A 34 -8.61 0.65 7.47
CA VAL A 34 -9.42 0.39 8.69
C VAL A 34 -9.41 1.55 9.69
N ASP A 35 -8.34 2.34 9.76
CA ASP A 35 -8.25 3.49 10.66
C ASP A 35 -8.98 4.71 10.07
N VAL A 36 -8.95 4.83 8.77
CA VAL A 36 -9.53 5.97 8.04
C VAL A 36 -11.03 5.79 7.85
N ALA A 37 -11.47 4.59 7.49
CA ALA A 37 -12.86 4.27 7.20
C ALA A 37 -13.22 2.89 7.78
N PRO A 38 -13.37 2.79 9.11
CA PRO A 38 -13.57 1.51 9.79
C PRO A 38 -14.85 0.77 9.37
N LYS A 39 -15.87 1.48 8.91
CA LYS A 39 -17.12 0.88 8.40
C LYS A 39 -16.93 0.13 7.07
N GLU A 40 -15.86 0.45 6.34
CA GLU A 40 -15.54 -0.12 5.02
C GLU A 40 -14.40 -1.16 5.10
N ALA A 41 -14.01 -1.53 6.32
CA ALA A 41 -12.77 -2.28 6.54
C ALA A 41 -12.80 -3.71 5.97
N ASP A 42 -13.95 -4.37 6.00
CA ASP A 42 -14.18 -5.73 5.53
C ASP A 42 -15.05 -5.82 4.27
N ALA A 43 -15.43 -4.65 3.74
CA ALA A 43 -16.27 -4.56 2.55
C ALA A 43 -15.46 -4.64 1.27
N PHE A 44 -16.00 -5.38 0.29
CA PHE A 44 -15.54 -5.33 -1.08
C PHE A 44 -15.94 -3.99 -1.74
N ARG A 45 -14.98 -3.31 -2.35
CA ARG A 45 -15.20 -2.05 -3.08
C ARG A 45 -15.04 -2.27 -4.58
N PRO A 46 -16.15 -2.34 -5.34
CA PRO A 46 -16.09 -2.53 -6.80
C PRO A 46 -15.62 -1.28 -7.55
N GLU A 47 -15.67 -0.12 -6.91
CA GLU A 47 -15.28 1.17 -7.49
C GLU A 47 -14.55 2.04 -6.47
N VAL A 48 -13.88 3.08 -6.95
CA VAL A 48 -13.29 4.11 -6.11
C VAL A 48 -14.41 4.85 -5.38
N GLN A 49 -14.30 4.94 -4.05
CA GLN A 49 -15.33 5.55 -3.21
C GLN A 49 -14.75 6.74 -2.46
N ARG A 50 -15.54 7.81 -2.37
CA ARG A 50 -15.26 8.92 -1.49
C ARG A 50 -16.17 8.81 -0.28
N VAL A 51 -15.57 8.67 0.89
CA VAL A 51 -16.27 8.45 2.16
C VAL A 51 -15.85 9.51 3.18
N GLU A 52 -16.66 9.67 4.23
CA GLU A 52 -16.25 10.43 5.40
C GLU A 52 -15.33 9.58 6.28
N GLY A 53 -14.13 10.07 6.48
CA GLY A 53 -13.15 9.42 7.36
C GLY A 53 -13.50 9.55 8.84
N ALA A 54 -12.77 8.83 9.67
CA ALA A 54 -12.97 8.83 11.13
C ALA A 54 -12.77 10.21 11.78
N ASP A 55 -12.04 11.11 11.12
CA ASP A 55 -11.81 12.50 11.53
C ASP A 55 -12.82 13.49 10.93
N GLY A 56 -13.84 13.01 10.24
CA GLY A 56 -14.86 13.82 9.56
C GLY A 56 -14.39 14.41 8.21
N LEU A 57 -13.16 14.15 7.78
CA LEU A 57 -12.66 14.61 6.49
C LEU A 57 -12.99 13.61 5.39
N ALA A 58 -13.22 14.12 4.17
CA ALA A 58 -13.46 13.26 3.02
C ALA A 58 -12.17 12.53 2.61
N VAL A 59 -12.26 11.20 2.49
CA VAL A 59 -11.16 10.33 2.06
C VAL A 59 -11.57 9.56 0.82
N THR A 60 -10.62 9.33 -0.07
CA THR A 60 -10.87 8.49 -1.24
C THR A 60 -10.25 7.11 -1.01
N LEU A 61 -11.11 6.09 -1.02
CA LEU A 61 -10.72 4.69 -0.91
C LEU A 61 -10.59 4.07 -2.30
N ARG A 62 -9.54 3.29 -2.48
CA ARG A 62 -9.26 2.57 -3.71
C ARG A 62 -10.23 1.41 -3.90
N ASP A 63 -10.64 1.17 -5.15
CA ASP A 63 -11.36 -0.05 -5.52
C ASP A 63 -10.47 -1.30 -5.32
N GLN A 64 -11.10 -2.47 -5.28
CA GLN A 64 -10.45 -3.75 -5.05
C GLN A 64 -10.59 -4.70 -6.26
N VAL A 65 -10.91 -4.14 -7.44
CA VAL A 65 -11.22 -4.87 -8.69
C VAL A 65 -10.02 -4.89 -9.64
N LEU A 66 -8.80 -5.17 -9.16
CA LEU A 66 -7.64 -5.12 -10.06
C LEU A 66 -7.55 -6.31 -11.02
N SER A 67 -8.29 -7.41 -10.81
CA SER A 67 -8.28 -8.54 -11.74
C SER A 67 -9.52 -9.42 -11.75
N ARG A 68 -10.26 -9.56 -10.63
CA ARG A 68 -11.46 -10.40 -10.53
C ARG A 68 -12.39 -9.93 -9.42
N SER A 69 -13.69 -10.09 -9.65
CA SER A 69 -14.73 -9.74 -8.66
C SER A 69 -14.84 -10.74 -7.51
N ASP A 70 -14.43 -12.00 -7.70
CA ASP A 70 -14.50 -13.04 -6.68
C ASP A 70 -13.09 -13.56 -6.33
N PRO A 71 -12.58 -13.26 -5.12
CA PRO A 71 -11.31 -13.79 -4.64
C PRO A 71 -11.39 -15.23 -4.11
N ALA A 72 -12.59 -15.75 -3.80
CA ALA A 72 -12.75 -17.00 -3.09
C ALA A 72 -11.93 -18.19 -3.66
N PRO A 73 -11.82 -18.40 -5.00
CA PRO A 73 -11.05 -19.50 -5.56
C PRO A 73 -9.53 -19.42 -5.32
N TYR A 74 -9.03 -18.26 -4.85
CA TYR A 74 -7.62 -17.98 -4.61
C TYR A 74 -7.29 -17.84 -3.13
N LEU A 75 -8.29 -17.98 -2.25
CA LEU A 75 -8.10 -17.86 -0.81
C LEU A 75 -7.82 -19.22 -0.18
N ASP A 76 -6.95 -19.24 0.81
CA ASP A 76 -6.59 -20.41 1.58
C ASP A 76 -6.94 -20.19 3.05
N GLY A 77 -7.91 -21.00 3.52
CA GLY A 77 -8.32 -21.02 4.92
C GLY A 77 -9.08 -19.80 5.44
N ILE A 78 -9.47 -18.86 4.55
CA ILE A 78 -10.20 -17.64 4.94
C ILE A 78 -11.29 -17.29 3.93
N THR A 79 -12.27 -16.51 4.40
CA THR A 79 -13.35 -15.96 3.56
C THR A 79 -12.90 -14.68 2.83
N PRO A 80 -13.62 -14.28 1.76
CA PRO A 80 -13.40 -12.98 1.11
C PRO A 80 -13.45 -11.79 2.07
N ALA A 81 -14.39 -11.74 3.00
CA ALA A 81 -14.50 -10.67 4.00
C ALA A 81 -13.25 -10.60 4.90
N GLN A 82 -12.76 -11.76 5.36
CA GLN A 82 -11.52 -11.84 6.14
C GLN A 82 -10.30 -11.39 5.31
N TRP A 83 -10.26 -11.72 4.00
CA TRP A 83 -9.22 -11.23 3.12
C TRP A 83 -9.24 -9.71 2.98
N TRP A 84 -10.43 -9.12 2.75
CA TRP A 84 -10.55 -7.65 2.68
C TRP A 84 -10.15 -6.98 3.99
N SER A 85 -10.53 -7.54 5.13
CA SER A 85 -10.08 -7.06 6.44
C SER A 85 -8.55 -7.12 6.58
N LEU A 86 -7.92 -8.21 6.14
CA LEU A 86 -6.46 -8.35 6.18
C LEU A 86 -5.75 -7.29 5.34
N ILE A 87 -6.17 -7.09 4.09
CA ILE A 87 -5.49 -6.11 3.21
C ILE A 87 -5.78 -4.67 3.62
N ASN A 88 -6.99 -4.36 4.09
CA ASN A 88 -7.36 -3.03 4.57
C ASN A 88 -6.71 -2.69 5.94
N GLY A 89 -6.27 -3.70 6.67
CA GLY A 89 -5.52 -3.58 7.93
C GLY A 89 -4.04 -3.23 7.77
N ARG A 90 -3.59 -2.85 6.56
CA ARG A 90 -2.17 -2.58 6.28
C ARG A 90 -1.97 -1.30 5.49
N VAL A 91 -0.81 -0.68 5.71
CA VAL A 91 -0.23 0.32 4.81
C VAL A 91 0.70 -0.41 3.85
N TYR A 92 0.68 -0.05 2.58
CA TYR A 92 1.44 -0.71 1.51
C TYR A 92 2.51 0.21 0.94
N PHE A 93 3.68 -0.39 0.66
CA PHE A 93 4.75 0.24 -0.09
C PHE A 93 5.21 -0.68 -1.21
N PHE A 94 5.43 -0.12 -2.37
CA PHE A 94 6.15 -0.76 -3.46
C PHE A 94 7.65 -0.66 -3.23
N ARG A 95 8.37 -1.74 -3.49
CA ARG A 95 9.83 -1.78 -3.41
C ARG A 95 10.53 -1.17 -4.63
N LYS A 96 9.82 -1.01 -5.74
CA LYS A 96 10.30 -0.45 -6.99
C LYS A 96 9.39 0.69 -7.44
N LYS A 97 10.03 1.67 -8.11
CA LYS A 97 9.31 2.79 -8.71
C LYS A 97 8.36 2.31 -9.82
N GLU A 98 8.78 1.33 -10.60
CA GLU A 98 8.04 0.79 -11.74
C GLU A 98 6.69 0.22 -11.28
N ASP A 99 6.67 -0.59 -10.20
CA ASP A 99 5.44 -1.16 -9.64
C ASP A 99 4.46 -0.06 -9.17
N ALA A 100 5.00 1.03 -8.59
CA ALA A 100 4.20 2.19 -8.21
C ALA A 100 3.68 2.96 -9.44
N THR A 101 4.48 3.03 -10.52
CA THR A 101 4.08 3.67 -11.77
C THR A 101 2.98 2.88 -12.48
N ASP A 102 3.06 1.54 -12.50
CA ASP A 102 2.01 0.69 -13.07
C ASP A 102 0.66 0.93 -12.38
N LEU A 103 0.67 1.03 -11.05
CA LEU A 103 -0.56 1.35 -10.30
C LEU A 103 -1.05 2.77 -10.57
N LEU A 104 -0.14 3.74 -10.62
CA LEU A 104 -0.42 5.14 -11.00
C LEU A 104 -1.14 5.19 -12.35
N ASP A 105 -0.59 4.54 -13.38
CA ASP A 105 -1.10 4.57 -14.75
C ASP A 105 -2.51 3.97 -14.86
N VAL A 106 -2.80 2.89 -14.09
CA VAL A 106 -4.15 2.32 -14.00
C VAL A 106 -5.16 3.36 -13.54
N TYR A 107 -4.85 4.15 -12.52
CA TYR A 107 -5.80 5.12 -11.97
C TYR A 107 -5.86 6.42 -12.76
N LEU A 108 -4.76 6.87 -13.33
CA LEU A 108 -4.77 7.96 -14.30
C LEU A 108 -5.62 7.62 -15.52
N GLY A 109 -5.53 6.37 -16.03
CA GLY A 109 -6.38 5.87 -17.12
C GLY A 109 -7.87 5.82 -16.77
N LYS A 110 -8.22 5.73 -15.48
CA LYS A 110 -9.61 5.85 -14.97
C LYS A 110 -10.01 7.30 -14.69
N GLY A 111 -9.16 8.28 -14.95
CA GLY A 111 -9.43 9.71 -14.71
C GLY A 111 -9.21 10.16 -13.25
N HIS A 112 -8.53 9.36 -12.42
CA HIS A 112 -8.23 9.70 -11.04
C HIS A 112 -6.80 10.22 -10.89
N ALA A 113 -6.65 11.49 -10.56
CA ALA A 113 -5.35 12.07 -10.21
C ALA A 113 -4.74 11.39 -8.97
N GLN A 114 -3.44 11.22 -8.96
CA GLN A 114 -2.70 10.47 -7.94
C GLN A 114 -1.50 11.28 -7.42
N GLU A 115 -1.02 10.88 -6.25
CA GLU A 115 0.23 11.36 -5.66
C GLU A 115 1.13 10.16 -5.33
N VAL A 116 2.41 10.30 -5.64
CA VAL A 116 3.43 9.29 -5.33
C VAL A 116 4.34 9.84 -4.24
N VAL A 117 4.34 9.18 -3.10
CA VAL A 117 5.19 9.48 -1.95
C VAL A 117 6.37 8.52 -1.95
N ARG A 118 7.58 9.06 -2.14
CA ARG A 118 8.83 8.30 -2.01
C ARG A 118 9.41 8.52 -0.62
N VAL A 119 9.69 7.45 0.08
CA VAL A 119 10.25 7.49 1.43
C VAL A 119 11.62 6.79 1.50
N ARG A 120 12.47 7.20 2.44
CA ARG A 120 13.67 6.47 2.83
C ARG A 120 13.25 5.31 3.72
N THR A 121 13.53 4.08 3.30
CA THR A 121 13.05 2.85 3.96
C THR A 121 13.32 2.83 5.45
N LYS A 122 14.59 2.98 5.85
CA LYS A 122 14.96 2.92 7.27
C LYS A 122 14.25 4.00 8.07
N ALA A 123 14.34 5.27 7.65
CA ALA A 123 13.77 6.39 8.39
C ALA A 123 12.23 6.33 8.48
N ALA A 124 11.55 5.78 7.46
CA ALA A 124 10.09 5.66 7.46
C ALA A 124 9.60 4.53 8.37
N LEU A 125 10.36 3.44 8.49
CA LEU A 125 9.91 2.21 9.14
C LEU A 125 10.54 1.97 10.52
N GLU A 126 11.55 2.74 10.93
CA GLU A 126 12.30 2.52 12.17
C GLU A 126 11.39 2.53 13.41
N ALA A 127 10.46 3.48 13.49
CA ALA A 127 9.51 3.59 14.62
C ALA A 127 8.48 2.43 14.68
N VAL A 128 8.34 1.66 13.61
CA VAL A 128 7.34 0.59 13.45
C VAL A 128 7.98 -0.74 13.01
N ALA A 129 9.28 -0.91 13.20
CA ALA A 129 10.05 -2.05 12.67
C ALA A 129 9.46 -3.43 13.04
N GLY A 130 8.95 -3.59 14.26
CA GLY A 130 8.32 -4.83 14.73
C GLY A 130 6.94 -5.11 14.09
N GLN A 131 6.40 -4.19 13.28
CA GLN A 131 5.11 -4.29 12.61
C GLN A 131 5.25 -4.36 11.08
N VAL A 132 6.49 -4.50 10.60
CA VAL A 132 6.79 -4.60 9.18
C VAL A 132 6.64 -6.05 8.74
N GLU A 133 5.90 -6.24 7.66
CA GLU A 133 5.74 -7.51 6.96
C GLU A 133 6.12 -7.34 5.49
N VAL A 134 6.38 -8.43 4.81
CA VAL A 134 6.65 -8.47 3.37
C VAL A 134 5.77 -9.49 2.69
N THR A 135 5.50 -9.25 1.40
CA THR A 135 4.81 -10.22 0.55
C THR A 135 5.69 -10.61 -0.65
N THR A 136 5.52 -11.83 -1.16
CA THR A 136 6.15 -12.30 -2.40
C THR A 136 5.20 -12.24 -3.61
N VAL A 137 4.05 -11.62 -3.41
CA VAL A 137 2.99 -11.44 -4.42
C VAL A 137 2.39 -10.05 -4.26
N ASN A 138 1.78 -9.54 -5.32
CA ASN A 138 0.92 -8.36 -5.19
C ASN A 138 -0.37 -8.78 -4.47
N ALA A 139 -0.60 -8.25 -3.25
CA ALA A 139 -1.73 -8.64 -2.42
C ALA A 139 -3.06 -8.13 -2.99
N GLY A 140 -3.05 -6.98 -3.65
CA GLY A 140 -4.25 -6.37 -4.26
C GLY A 140 -4.69 -7.01 -5.58
N THR A 141 -3.91 -7.94 -6.15
CA THR A 141 -4.16 -8.50 -7.48
C THR A 141 -4.24 -10.01 -7.44
N PHE A 142 -5.26 -10.59 -8.09
CA PHE A 142 -5.37 -12.04 -8.29
C PHE A 142 -4.93 -12.42 -9.70
N PRO A 143 -4.17 -13.50 -9.89
CA PRO A 143 -3.75 -13.94 -11.21
C PRO A 143 -4.96 -14.37 -12.05
N ARG A 144 -4.90 -14.15 -13.38
CA ARG A 144 -5.94 -14.62 -14.32
C ARG A 144 -5.93 -16.13 -14.50
N THR A 145 -4.81 -16.77 -14.20
CA THR A 145 -4.59 -18.21 -14.24
C THR A 145 -4.22 -18.71 -12.86
N LYS A 146 -4.06 -20.03 -12.68
CA LYS A 146 -3.65 -20.63 -11.41
C LYS A 146 -2.35 -19.98 -10.92
N GLY A 147 -2.40 -19.41 -9.73
CA GLY A 147 -1.29 -18.73 -9.04
C GLY A 147 -1.25 -19.09 -7.57
N PRO A 148 -0.30 -18.53 -6.79
CA PRO A 148 -0.23 -18.77 -5.36
C PRO A 148 -1.52 -18.35 -4.67
N SER A 149 -1.99 -19.19 -3.74
CA SER A 149 -3.11 -18.85 -2.87
C SER A 149 -2.78 -17.61 -2.01
N ARG A 150 -3.83 -16.95 -1.53
CA ARG A 150 -3.77 -15.80 -0.64
C ARG A 150 -4.41 -16.18 0.70
N GLY A 151 -3.82 -15.71 1.77
CA GLY A 151 -4.31 -15.94 3.12
C GLY A 151 -3.44 -15.22 4.15
N PRO A 152 -3.58 -15.51 5.44
CA PRO A 152 -2.75 -14.90 6.47
C PRO A 152 -1.25 -15.08 6.20
N ALA A 153 -0.83 -16.24 5.70
CA ALA A 153 0.57 -16.53 5.37
C ALA A 153 1.13 -15.75 4.15
N THR A 154 0.29 -14.96 3.46
CA THR A 154 0.74 -14.04 2.40
C THR A 154 1.62 -12.93 2.98
N PHE A 155 1.38 -12.54 4.23
CA PHE A 155 2.07 -11.48 4.93
C PHE A 155 3.05 -12.11 5.92
N ILE A 156 4.34 -12.01 5.63
CA ILE A 156 5.41 -12.64 6.40
C ILE A 156 6.09 -11.55 7.25
N PRO A 157 6.13 -11.69 8.58
CA PRO A 157 6.87 -10.75 9.41
C PRO A 157 8.30 -10.59 8.90
N LEU A 158 8.80 -9.37 8.86
CA LEU A 158 10.13 -9.09 8.32
C LEU A 158 11.22 -9.92 9.03
N ALA A 159 11.10 -10.07 10.34
CA ALA A 159 12.05 -10.86 11.15
C ALA A 159 12.11 -12.34 10.73
N ASP A 160 11.01 -12.90 10.24
CA ASP A 160 10.89 -14.30 9.84
C ASP A 160 11.25 -14.52 8.34
N TYR A 161 11.43 -13.43 7.58
CA TYR A 161 11.73 -13.53 6.17
C TYR A 161 13.23 -13.77 5.92
N PRO A 162 13.62 -14.79 5.12
CA PRO A 162 15.02 -15.10 4.88
C PRO A 162 15.69 -14.02 4.02
N ALA A 163 16.80 -13.45 4.49
CA ALA A 163 17.55 -12.40 3.78
C ALA A 163 17.97 -12.83 2.36
N ALA A 164 18.33 -14.09 2.18
CA ALA A 164 18.69 -14.63 0.86
C ALA A 164 17.54 -14.60 -0.17
N ALA A 165 16.30 -14.43 0.27
CA ALA A 165 15.13 -14.37 -0.60
C ALA A 165 14.63 -12.93 -0.86
N VAL A 166 15.35 -11.90 -0.42
CA VAL A 166 14.95 -10.48 -0.49
C VAL A 166 14.51 -10.05 -1.90
N ALA A 167 15.14 -10.56 -2.94
CA ALA A 167 14.78 -10.26 -4.33
C ALA A 167 13.35 -10.71 -4.72
N LYS A 168 12.73 -11.63 -3.96
CA LYS A 168 11.37 -12.12 -4.19
C LYS A 168 10.29 -11.23 -3.55
N ILE A 169 10.66 -10.31 -2.67
CA ILE A 169 9.71 -9.38 -2.08
C ILE A 169 9.02 -8.59 -3.20
N GLN A 170 7.71 -8.48 -3.15
CA GLN A 170 6.90 -7.67 -4.07
C GLN A 170 6.44 -6.38 -3.37
N GLU A 171 5.95 -6.50 -2.14
CA GLU A 171 5.46 -5.36 -1.36
C GLU A 171 6.04 -5.41 0.05
N VAL A 172 6.21 -4.24 0.64
CA VAL A 172 6.48 -4.06 2.08
C VAL A 172 5.20 -3.50 2.70
N THR A 173 4.74 -4.13 3.78
CA THR A 173 3.49 -3.74 4.44
C THR A 173 3.73 -3.45 5.92
N VAL A 174 2.84 -2.64 6.52
CA VAL A 174 2.91 -2.28 7.94
C VAL A 174 1.51 -2.41 8.55
N THR A 175 1.40 -3.10 9.68
CA THR A 175 0.13 -3.42 10.34
C THR A 175 -0.39 -2.32 11.26
N VAL A 176 0.32 -1.21 11.34
CA VAL A 176 -0.05 -0.02 12.12
C VAL A 176 0.12 1.24 11.27
N LYS A 177 -0.33 2.38 11.80
CA LYS A 177 -0.03 3.70 11.26
C LYS A 177 1.49 3.90 11.12
N VAL A 178 1.94 4.44 9.98
CA VAL A 178 3.34 4.81 9.75
C VAL A 178 3.52 6.32 9.94
N PRO A 179 4.20 6.75 11.00
CA PRO A 179 4.49 8.18 11.21
C PRO A 179 5.56 8.61 10.19
N LEU A 180 5.22 9.56 9.32
CA LEU A 180 6.17 10.12 8.36
C LEU A 180 6.67 11.48 8.83
N ALA A 181 7.81 11.49 9.51
CA ALA A 181 8.54 12.72 9.83
C ALA A 181 9.32 13.21 8.59
N SER A 182 9.63 14.52 8.56
CA SER A 182 10.31 15.18 7.44
C SER A 182 11.54 14.42 6.89
N PRO A 183 12.48 13.87 7.68
CA PRO A 183 13.63 13.16 7.11
C PRO A 183 13.27 11.82 6.44
N ALA A 184 12.08 11.26 6.72
CA ALA A 184 11.64 10.00 6.12
C ALA A 184 11.13 10.18 4.69
N VAL A 185 10.53 11.33 4.37
CA VAL A 185 10.00 11.60 3.02
C VAL A 185 11.12 12.14 2.15
N PHE A 186 11.32 11.49 1.00
CA PHE A 186 12.31 11.92 0.01
C PHE A 186 11.72 12.89 -1.01
N SER A 187 10.54 12.57 -1.53
CA SER A 187 9.81 13.45 -2.47
C SER A 187 8.35 13.04 -2.55
N VAL A 188 7.50 14.01 -2.91
CA VAL A 188 6.10 13.77 -3.28
C VAL A 188 5.83 14.42 -4.63
N VAL A 189 5.22 13.67 -5.54
CA VAL A 189 4.91 14.13 -6.89
C VAL A 189 3.44 13.85 -7.18
N GLY A 190 2.71 14.90 -7.52
CA GLY A 190 1.34 14.83 -7.99
C GLY A 190 1.30 14.55 -9.50
N HIS A 191 0.37 13.70 -9.90
CA HIS A 191 0.13 13.31 -11.29
C HIS A 191 -1.34 13.47 -11.64
N ASP A 192 -1.62 14.09 -12.77
CA ASP A 192 -2.96 14.28 -13.31
C ASP A 192 -2.96 13.90 -14.80
N ALA A 193 -4.04 13.24 -15.25
CA ALA A 193 -4.11 12.74 -16.62
C ALA A 193 -3.93 13.88 -17.66
N GLY A 194 -2.97 13.70 -18.56
CA GLY A 194 -2.68 14.66 -19.60
C GLY A 194 -1.98 15.95 -19.16
N LYS A 195 -1.57 16.08 -17.90
CA LYS A 195 -0.83 17.21 -17.36
C LYS A 195 0.60 16.86 -16.95
N ALA A 196 1.45 17.88 -16.90
CA ALA A 196 2.80 17.72 -16.34
C ALA A 196 2.70 17.37 -14.85
N SER A 197 3.60 16.49 -14.39
CA SER A 197 3.68 16.13 -12.97
C SER A 197 4.11 17.34 -12.14
N THR A 198 3.49 17.51 -10.99
CA THR A 198 3.74 18.62 -10.05
C THR A 198 4.50 18.11 -8.82
N ARG A 199 5.63 18.71 -8.48
CA ARG A 199 6.35 18.41 -7.25
C ARG A 199 5.65 19.10 -6.08
N LEU A 200 5.19 18.29 -5.10
CA LEU A 200 4.45 18.75 -3.92
C LEU A 200 5.35 18.84 -2.67
N PHE A 201 6.47 18.11 -2.66
CA PHE A 201 7.46 18.10 -1.60
C PHE A 201 8.85 17.89 -2.20
N PRO A 202 9.89 18.61 -1.71
CA PRO A 202 11.24 18.62 -2.27
C PRO A 202 11.92 17.26 -2.29
#